data_aa8511521deb0c5e005491ea8bfee889
#
_entry.id   aa8511521deb0c5e005491ea8bfee889
#
_cell.length_a   1.000
_cell.length_b   1.000
_cell.length_c   1.000
_cell.angle_alpha   90.00
_cell.angle_beta   90.00
_cell.angle_gamma   90.00
#
_symmetry.space_group_name_H-M   'P 1'
#
loop_
_entity.id
_entity.type
_entity.pdbx_description
1 polymer ?
#
loop_
_entity_poly.entity_id
_entity_poly.type
_entity_poly.pdbx_seq_one_letter_code
_entity_poly.pdbx_strand_id
1 'polypeptide(L)'
;MESVFDVPHVGRRGFIGGLAAAAACPALADGEKPLFKVGLVTDTHVRKTRKSCERVELAYQLFKKHGVEMIVNCGDIADKFYPEGYAHYSAVRRETYPDPATAPRELYVWANHDRMDYPEDDSKNPLLAFPKVKELLGIPNEAYDEISHKGFTFLVFPQWLDAKRYESMIAKACAANPGKPVFIFDHVPPLGTTENSRSWGSSGRRSVLSKYPQVINITGHAHGSLRNEQNIWQGAFTNVSVGCLAQWGGDFVGRQNPTLQNWSCIVMEVYASRAVFRRFELQQGVEIGADAPWTVTWPYDPAHAPYDPNRLCASRPKPQFPAGAKLSFKVDGTPFSSLAVTFPAATDTATTHGYRLELARRGADGAWHTFARRETRGEYHLPASARGATLTDAAISAGYFTPGETCRFTVTPVNFWGGEGEPISAEWTPPEAKPVTRIWEGVPAPARAGKKFTCKGSGEFSFPEGVWEKIPVGAKLRLTADLLLEQGDVRGVNFMLQSMPGKKRPFGSVLTPKGLSDLRYVVEFRRQAAKAPYTFVLRQGDRMKMLFRKLALDRMS
;
A
#
# COMPACT_ATOMS: atom_id res chain seq x y z
N MET A 1 -11.96 31.47 -19.28
CA MET A 1 -11.58 30.24 -18.58
C MET A 1 -12.74 29.28 -18.71
N GLU A 2 -12.71 28.48 -19.76
CA GLU A 2 -13.73 27.47 -20.04
C GLU A 2 -13.53 26.28 -19.12
N SER A 3 -14.63 25.68 -18.69
CA SER A 3 -14.68 24.68 -17.61
C SER A 3 -13.97 23.38 -18.00
N VAL A 4 -13.00 22.96 -17.22
CA VAL A 4 -12.23 21.70 -17.36
C VAL A 4 -13.11 20.44 -17.10
N PHE A 5 -14.41 20.57 -16.89
CA PHE A 5 -15.30 19.49 -16.45
C PHE A 5 -16.45 19.16 -17.42
N ASP A 6 -16.36 19.50 -18.70
CA ASP A 6 -17.30 18.99 -19.69
C ASP A 6 -16.84 17.61 -20.18
N VAL A 7 -17.46 16.55 -19.62
CA VAL A 7 -17.26 15.17 -20.03
C VAL A 7 -18.26 14.83 -21.15
N PRO A 8 -17.79 14.41 -22.34
CA PRO A 8 -18.71 13.90 -23.37
C PRO A 8 -19.36 12.59 -22.89
N HIS A 9 -20.67 12.53 -22.93
CA HIS A 9 -21.42 11.27 -22.78
C HIS A 9 -21.08 10.33 -23.92
N VAL A 10 -20.25 9.32 -23.68
CA VAL A 10 -20.03 8.21 -24.61
C VAL A 10 -21.22 7.26 -24.51
N GLY A 11 -21.94 7.12 -25.60
CA GLY A 11 -23.17 6.37 -25.70
C GLY A 11 -23.05 4.88 -25.38
N ARG A 12 -24.11 4.39 -24.76
CA ARG A 12 -24.38 2.96 -24.53
C ARG A 12 -24.37 2.18 -25.84
N ARG A 13 -23.42 1.24 -26.01
CA ARG A 13 -23.64 0.01 -26.81
C ARG A 13 -22.59 -1.06 -26.46
N GLY A 14 -23.09 -2.19 -25.94
CA GLY A 14 -22.59 -3.53 -26.20
C GLY A 14 -21.50 -4.11 -25.34
N PHE A 15 -21.86 -4.63 -24.15
CA PHE A 15 -21.16 -5.79 -23.56
C PHE A 15 -22.21 -6.73 -22.95
N ILE A 16 -22.65 -7.71 -23.75
CA ILE A 16 -23.44 -8.86 -23.27
C ILE A 16 -22.49 -10.05 -23.30
N GLY A 17 -22.17 -10.61 -22.14
CA GLY A 17 -21.40 -11.85 -22.02
C GLY A 17 -21.10 -12.18 -20.57
N GLY A 18 -21.91 -13.06 -19.95
CA GLY A 18 -21.51 -13.86 -18.79
C GLY A 18 -21.70 -13.26 -17.42
N LEU A 19 -22.92 -12.99 -16.98
CA LEU A 19 -23.27 -12.75 -15.57
C LEU A 19 -23.41 -14.08 -14.83
N ALA A 20 -22.36 -14.51 -14.13
CA ALA A 20 -22.51 -15.37 -12.95
C ALA A 20 -23.04 -14.48 -11.82
N ALA A 21 -24.05 -14.94 -11.09
CA ALA A 21 -24.80 -14.19 -10.10
C ALA A 21 -23.91 -13.55 -9.03
N ALA A 22 -23.51 -12.30 -9.23
CA ALA A 22 -23.10 -11.42 -8.16
C ALA A 22 -24.35 -11.15 -7.32
N ALA A 23 -24.29 -11.33 -6.00
CA ALA A 23 -25.34 -10.86 -5.09
C ALA A 23 -25.60 -9.40 -5.44
N ALA A 24 -26.77 -9.11 -6.00
CA ALA A 24 -27.13 -7.81 -6.49
C ALA A 24 -27.09 -6.83 -5.30
N CYS A 25 -26.09 -5.93 -5.27
CA CYS A 25 -26.31 -4.66 -4.58
C CYS A 25 -27.64 -4.11 -5.12
N PRO A 26 -28.57 -3.68 -4.24
CA PRO A 26 -29.81 -3.08 -4.72
C PRO A 26 -29.44 -1.95 -5.67
N ALA A 27 -29.87 -2.07 -6.92
CA ALA A 27 -29.68 -1.03 -7.91
C ALA A 27 -30.15 0.29 -7.31
N LEU A 28 -29.40 1.36 -7.53
CA LEU A 28 -29.84 2.71 -7.18
C LEU A 28 -31.23 2.86 -7.78
N ALA A 29 -32.26 3.02 -6.92
CA ALA A 29 -33.58 3.35 -7.41
C ALA A 29 -33.43 4.69 -8.15
N ASP A 30 -33.77 4.70 -9.44
CA ASP A 30 -33.65 5.91 -10.26
C ASP A 30 -34.40 7.05 -9.56
N GLY A 31 -33.67 8.09 -9.14
CA GLY A 31 -34.22 9.28 -8.49
C GLY A 31 -34.08 9.40 -6.97
N GLU A 32 -33.59 8.39 -6.24
CA GLU A 32 -33.36 8.53 -4.80
C GLU A 32 -32.23 9.53 -4.52
N LYS A 33 -32.53 10.55 -3.69
CA LYS A 33 -31.53 11.54 -3.29
C LYS A 33 -30.86 11.14 -1.98
N PRO A 34 -29.54 11.34 -1.84
CA PRO A 34 -28.88 11.13 -0.56
C PRO A 34 -29.43 12.09 0.50
N LEU A 35 -29.45 11.63 1.74
CA LEU A 35 -29.80 12.47 2.90
C LEU A 35 -28.78 13.59 3.09
N PHE A 36 -27.50 13.26 2.85
CA PHE A 36 -26.38 14.21 2.86
C PHE A 36 -25.16 13.62 2.14
N LYS A 37 -24.18 14.49 1.89
CA LYS A 37 -22.91 14.11 1.26
C LYS A 37 -21.74 14.57 2.09
N VAL A 38 -20.68 13.75 2.13
CA VAL A 38 -19.43 14.02 2.83
C VAL A 38 -18.27 13.96 1.83
N GLY A 39 -17.46 15.01 1.76
CA GLY A 39 -16.19 15.01 1.05
C GLY A 39 -15.10 14.41 1.94
N LEU A 40 -14.37 13.41 1.45
CA LEU A 40 -13.32 12.72 2.18
C LEU A 40 -11.98 12.92 1.50
N VAL A 41 -11.02 13.45 2.23
CA VAL A 41 -9.61 13.59 1.84
C VAL A 41 -8.70 13.06 2.94
N THR A 42 -7.46 12.77 2.61
CA THR A 42 -6.42 12.34 3.56
C THR A 42 -5.04 12.61 2.97
N ASP A 43 -4.03 12.60 3.83
CA ASP A 43 -2.62 12.62 3.41
C ASP A 43 -2.37 13.72 2.38
N THR A 44 -2.79 14.93 2.72
CA THR A 44 -2.65 16.10 1.83
C THR A 44 -1.21 16.58 1.78
N HIS A 45 -0.42 16.37 2.83
CA HIS A 45 1.01 16.70 2.93
C HIS A 45 1.34 18.06 2.33
N VAL A 46 0.57 19.09 2.68
CA VAL A 46 0.87 20.45 2.24
C VAL A 46 2.21 20.91 2.82
N ARG A 47 2.90 21.76 2.07
CA ARG A 47 4.20 22.29 2.43
C ARG A 47 4.12 23.81 2.62
N LYS A 48 5.28 24.45 2.82
CA LYS A 48 5.38 25.88 3.07
C LYS A 48 4.89 26.77 1.91
N THR A 49 4.74 26.23 0.71
CA THR A 49 4.35 27.00 -0.47
C THR A 49 2.91 26.77 -0.86
N ARG A 50 2.22 27.81 -1.33
CA ARG A 50 0.82 27.75 -1.81
C ARG A 50 0.64 26.71 -2.92
N LYS A 51 1.64 26.50 -3.78
CA LYS A 51 1.62 25.50 -4.84
C LYS A 51 1.36 24.08 -4.31
N SER A 52 1.75 23.77 -3.07
CA SER A 52 1.47 22.46 -2.47
C SER A 52 -0.01 22.20 -2.19
N CYS A 53 -0.86 23.24 -2.26
CA CYS A 53 -2.29 23.13 -2.06
C CYS A 53 -3.11 22.93 -3.34
N GLU A 54 -2.49 22.92 -4.53
CA GLU A 54 -3.21 22.72 -5.82
C GLU A 54 -4.17 21.52 -5.78
N ARG A 55 -3.71 20.39 -5.25
CA ARG A 55 -4.52 19.18 -5.10
C ARG A 55 -5.67 19.33 -4.11
N VAL A 56 -5.49 20.16 -3.09
CA VAL A 56 -6.55 20.48 -2.10
C VAL A 56 -7.61 21.37 -2.77
N GLU A 57 -7.19 22.33 -3.59
CA GLU A 57 -8.08 23.19 -4.37
C GLU A 57 -8.98 22.36 -5.29
N LEU A 58 -8.39 21.42 -6.04
CA LEU A 58 -9.16 20.54 -6.92
C LEU A 58 -10.18 19.69 -6.15
N ALA A 59 -9.79 19.14 -5.00
CA ALA A 59 -10.70 18.36 -4.15
C ALA A 59 -11.86 19.23 -3.64
N TYR A 60 -11.58 20.43 -3.15
CA TYR A 60 -12.61 21.35 -2.61
C TYR A 60 -13.55 21.87 -3.71
N GLN A 61 -13.04 22.15 -4.90
CA GLN A 61 -13.87 22.50 -6.06
C GLN A 61 -14.81 21.35 -6.44
N LEU A 62 -14.28 20.10 -6.45
CA LEU A 62 -15.10 18.91 -6.67
C LEU A 62 -16.20 18.79 -5.61
N PHE A 63 -15.87 18.96 -4.33
CA PHE A 63 -16.81 18.89 -3.22
C PHE A 63 -17.91 19.95 -3.33
N LYS A 64 -17.54 21.17 -3.73
CA LYS A 64 -18.50 22.25 -4.01
C LYS A 64 -19.45 21.88 -5.15
N LYS A 65 -18.92 21.32 -6.25
CA LYS A 65 -19.71 20.83 -7.38
C LYS A 65 -20.71 19.75 -6.97
N HIS A 66 -20.31 18.86 -6.05
CA HIS A 66 -21.16 17.77 -5.56
C HIS A 66 -22.10 18.18 -4.43
N GLY A 67 -22.00 19.40 -3.91
CA GLY A 67 -22.84 19.89 -2.82
C GLY A 67 -22.64 19.12 -1.52
N VAL A 68 -21.38 18.89 -1.11
CA VAL A 68 -21.10 18.24 0.17
C VAL A 68 -21.45 19.16 1.34
N GLU A 69 -21.98 18.58 2.42
CA GLU A 69 -22.37 19.30 3.63
C GLU A 69 -21.31 19.17 4.75
N MET A 70 -20.41 18.22 4.61
CA MET A 70 -19.31 17.95 5.53
C MET A 70 -18.05 17.59 4.75
N ILE A 71 -16.90 18.08 5.17
CA ILE A 71 -15.58 17.66 4.65
C ILE A 71 -14.79 17.05 5.81
N VAL A 72 -14.19 15.89 5.57
CA VAL A 72 -13.34 15.24 6.56
C VAL A 72 -11.96 15.01 5.95
N ASN A 73 -10.95 15.55 6.63
CA ASN A 73 -9.56 15.19 6.36
C ASN A 73 -9.12 14.11 7.36
N CYS A 74 -8.85 12.91 6.86
CA CYS A 74 -8.45 11.75 7.67
C CYS A 74 -6.97 11.78 8.09
N GLY A 75 -6.37 12.97 8.24
CA GLY A 75 -5.04 13.18 8.82
C GLY A 75 -3.94 13.49 7.80
N ASP A 76 -2.76 13.80 8.33
CA ASP A 76 -1.57 14.19 7.58
C ASP A 76 -1.85 15.37 6.62
N ILE A 77 -2.40 16.46 7.18
CA ILE A 77 -2.65 17.69 6.40
C ILE A 77 -1.32 18.26 5.91
N ALA A 78 -0.34 18.42 6.79
CA ALA A 78 0.98 18.92 6.42
C ALA A 78 2.00 17.77 6.34
N ASP A 79 3.03 17.94 5.49
CA ASP A 79 4.17 17.02 5.39
C ASP A 79 5.00 17.01 6.69
N LYS A 80 4.96 18.11 7.42
CA LYS A 80 5.51 18.34 8.76
C LYS A 80 4.80 19.53 9.37
N PHE A 81 5.07 19.85 10.63
CA PHE A 81 4.56 21.06 11.23
C PHE A 81 5.05 22.31 10.48
N TYR A 82 4.23 22.79 9.56
CA TYR A 82 4.45 24.00 8.78
C TYR A 82 3.31 24.98 8.98
N PRO A 83 3.43 26.01 9.86
CA PRO A 83 2.38 27.01 10.06
C PRO A 83 1.89 27.64 8.76
N GLU A 84 2.82 27.90 7.82
CA GLU A 84 2.49 28.46 6.50
C GLU A 84 1.65 27.47 5.67
N GLY A 85 1.94 26.17 5.77
CA GLY A 85 1.18 25.12 5.10
C GLY A 85 -0.27 25.06 5.56
N TYR A 86 -0.48 25.09 6.87
CA TYR A 86 -1.84 25.14 7.45
C TYR A 86 -2.59 26.43 7.07
N ALA A 87 -1.90 27.57 7.05
CA ALA A 87 -2.48 28.85 6.61
C ALA A 87 -2.92 28.80 5.14
N HIS A 88 -2.09 28.18 4.26
CA HIS A 88 -2.45 27.98 2.85
C HIS A 88 -3.63 27.01 2.69
N TYR A 89 -3.65 25.91 3.45
CA TYR A 89 -4.79 24.99 3.47
C TYR A 89 -6.08 25.71 3.86
N SER A 90 -6.06 26.47 4.96
CA SER A 90 -7.21 27.28 5.41
C SER A 90 -7.62 28.35 4.40
N ALA A 91 -6.67 28.91 3.65
CA ALA A 91 -6.96 29.88 2.59
C ALA A 91 -7.75 29.22 1.45
N VAL A 92 -7.37 28.01 1.01
CA VAL A 92 -8.13 27.24 0.00
C VAL A 92 -9.59 27.06 0.41
N ARG A 93 -9.82 26.68 1.66
CA ARG A 93 -11.18 26.55 2.20
C ARG A 93 -11.97 27.83 2.07
N ARG A 94 -11.43 28.96 2.58
CA ARG A 94 -12.10 30.27 2.55
C ARG A 94 -12.35 30.78 1.14
N GLU A 95 -11.43 30.55 0.24
CA GLU A 95 -11.54 30.93 -1.18
C GLU A 95 -12.61 30.11 -1.90
N THR A 96 -12.71 28.82 -1.58
CA THR A 96 -13.71 27.93 -2.19
C THR A 96 -15.11 28.17 -1.60
N TYR A 97 -15.18 28.42 -0.30
CA TYR A 97 -16.42 28.66 0.45
C TYR A 97 -16.34 30.00 1.19
N PRO A 98 -16.51 31.11 0.47
CA PRO A 98 -16.35 32.47 1.05
C PRO A 98 -17.45 32.85 2.06
N ASP A 99 -18.63 32.23 1.95
CA ASP A 99 -19.72 32.44 2.90
C ASP A 99 -19.70 31.33 3.97
N PRO A 100 -19.33 31.67 5.23
CA PRO A 100 -19.29 30.70 6.33
C PRO A 100 -20.64 30.04 6.64
N ALA A 101 -21.77 30.71 6.31
CA ALA A 101 -23.10 30.18 6.58
C ALA A 101 -23.46 29.00 5.67
N THR A 102 -22.88 28.95 4.50
CA THR A 102 -23.10 27.86 3.50
C THR A 102 -21.91 26.93 3.35
N ALA A 103 -20.79 27.22 4.03
CA ALA A 103 -19.62 26.38 4.02
C ALA A 103 -19.91 25.01 4.67
N PRO A 104 -19.40 23.91 4.10
CA PRO A 104 -19.53 22.60 4.73
C PRO A 104 -18.84 22.58 6.10
N ARG A 105 -19.40 21.80 7.04
CA ARG A 105 -18.73 21.52 8.30
C ARG A 105 -17.44 20.76 8.04
N GLU A 106 -16.31 21.22 8.57
CA GLU A 106 -15.02 20.59 8.39
C GLU A 106 -14.58 19.85 9.65
N LEU A 107 -14.10 18.61 9.48
CA LEU A 107 -13.56 17.75 10.54
C LEU A 107 -12.15 17.32 10.19
N TYR A 108 -11.34 17.14 11.21
CA TYR A 108 -9.94 16.86 11.06
C TYR A 108 -9.48 15.75 12.01
N VAL A 109 -8.76 14.77 11.48
CA VAL A 109 -8.11 13.69 12.22
C VAL A 109 -6.65 14.07 12.49
N TRP A 110 -6.23 14.05 13.75
CA TRP A 110 -4.86 14.33 14.16
C TRP A 110 -3.93 13.14 13.82
N ALA A 111 -2.83 13.39 13.07
CA ALA A 111 -1.97 12.34 12.52
C ALA A 111 -0.46 12.65 12.67
N ASN A 112 0.39 11.69 12.25
CA ASN A 112 1.80 11.69 12.59
C ASN A 112 2.61 12.80 11.91
N HIS A 113 2.33 13.13 10.67
CA HIS A 113 3.04 14.21 9.97
C HIS A 113 2.70 15.59 10.53
N ASP A 114 1.50 15.78 11.02
CA ASP A 114 1.05 17.06 11.57
C ASP A 114 1.82 17.49 12.83
N ARG A 115 2.42 16.55 13.57
CA ARG A 115 3.28 16.85 14.72
C ARG A 115 4.77 16.78 14.39
N MET A 116 5.16 16.20 13.25
CA MET A 116 6.56 16.02 12.89
C MET A 116 7.27 17.37 12.80
N ASP A 117 8.42 17.48 13.43
CA ASP A 117 9.22 18.73 13.55
C ASP A 117 8.51 19.87 14.33
N TYR A 118 7.49 19.55 15.15
CA TYR A 118 6.97 20.52 16.11
C TYR A 118 8.05 20.87 17.14
N PRO A 119 8.33 22.15 17.41
CA PRO A 119 9.47 22.55 18.23
C PRO A 119 9.48 21.98 19.65
N GLU A 120 8.30 21.79 20.23
CA GLU A 120 8.10 21.27 21.58
C GLU A 120 7.60 19.81 21.56
N ASP A 121 7.91 19.04 20.50
CA ASP A 121 7.39 17.68 20.33
C ASP A 121 7.82 16.78 21.49
N ASP A 122 6.84 16.23 22.18
CA ASP A 122 7.02 15.26 23.26
C ASP A 122 6.37 13.92 22.88
N SER A 123 7.18 12.86 22.80
CA SER A 123 6.69 11.52 22.49
C SER A 123 5.71 10.97 23.55
N LYS A 124 5.76 11.51 24.80
CA LYS A 124 4.83 11.15 25.88
C LYS A 124 3.49 11.88 25.78
N ASN A 125 3.46 13.03 25.08
CA ASN A 125 2.24 13.77 24.83
C ASN A 125 2.02 14.01 23.32
N PRO A 126 1.54 13.00 22.59
CA PRO A 126 1.39 13.10 21.13
C PRO A 126 0.32 14.11 20.68
N LEU A 127 -0.48 14.65 21.61
CA LEU A 127 -1.49 15.66 21.31
C LEU A 127 -1.01 17.10 21.60
N LEU A 128 0.25 17.29 22.01
CA LEU A 128 0.76 18.60 22.45
C LEU A 128 0.60 19.68 21.37
N ALA A 129 0.90 19.36 20.11
CA ALA A 129 0.80 20.30 19.01
C ALA A 129 -0.64 20.50 18.48
N PHE A 130 -1.59 19.63 18.86
CA PHE A 130 -2.94 19.66 18.31
C PHE A 130 -3.69 21.00 18.51
N PRO A 131 -3.67 21.65 19.71
CA PRO A 131 -4.34 22.93 19.90
C PRO A 131 -3.81 24.01 18.93
N LYS A 132 -2.51 24.03 18.69
CA LYS A 132 -1.89 25.02 17.78
C LYS A 132 -2.27 24.76 16.33
N VAL A 133 -2.27 23.53 15.90
CA VAL A 133 -2.69 23.17 14.53
C VAL A 133 -4.19 23.43 14.35
N LYS A 134 -5.01 23.09 15.33
CA LYS A 134 -6.45 23.42 15.35
C LYS A 134 -6.70 24.92 15.16
N GLU A 135 -5.95 25.77 15.89
CA GLU A 135 -6.01 27.22 15.74
C GLU A 135 -5.65 27.67 14.31
N LEU A 136 -4.52 27.16 13.76
CA LEU A 136 -4.04 27.51 12.42
C LEU A 136 -5.02 27.08 11.32
N LEU A 137 -5.67 25.95 11.49
CA LEU A 137 -6.68 25.44 10.56
C LEU A 137 -8.03 26.13 10.75
N GLY A 138 -8.32 26.64 11.93
CA GLY A 138 -9.63 27.23 12.28
C GLY A 138 -10.77 26.21 12.25
N ILE A 139 -10.53 24.97 12.68
CA ILE A 139 -11.52 23.89 12.73
C ILE A 139 -12.01 23.64 14.15
N PRO A 140 -13.33 23.29 14.29
CA PRO A 140 -13.97 23.27 15.61
C PRO A 140 -13.77 21.97 16.39
N ASN A 141 -13.50 20.83 15.72
CA ASN A 141 -13.52 19.54 16.41
C ASN A 141 -12.35 19.33 17.36
N GLU A 142 -12.56 18.50 18.38
CA GLU A 142 -11.54 18.03 19.29
C GLU A 142 -10.78 16.81 18.72
N ALA A 143 -9.63 16.43 19.32
CA ALA A 143 -8.87 15.27 18.88
C ALA A 143 -9.68 13.97 19.04
N TYR A 144 -10.51 13.89 20.08
CA TYR A 144 -11.54 12.85 20.28
C TYR A 144 -12.88 13.56 20.25
N ASP A 145 -13.69 13.30 19.23
CA ASP A 145 -14.98 13.98 19.08
C ASP A 145 -16.10 13.01 18.69
N GLU A 146 -17.33 13.34 19.10
CA GLU A 146 -18.57 12.66 18.74
C GLU A 146 -19.53 13.67 18.12
N ILE A 147 -19.90 13.48 16.88
CA ILE A 147 -20.69 14.42 16.09
C ILE A 147 -21.94 13.71 15.60
N SER A 148 -23.09 14.36 15.77
CA SER A 148 -24.35 13.95 15.16
C SER A 148 -24.65 14.82 13.94
N HIS A 149 -25.02 14.20 12.82
CA HIS A 149 -25.48 14.87 11.61
C HIS A 149 -26.61 14.07 10.96
N LYS A 150 -27.79 14.70 10.82
CA LYS A 150 -29.00 14.11 10.22
C LYS A 150 -29.34 12.69 10.72
N GLY A 151 -29.14 12.45 12.01
CA GLY A 151 -29.47 11.20 12.68
C GLY A 151 -28.45 10.08 12.52
N PHE A 152 -27.23 10.40 12.09
CA PHE A 152 -26.07 9.52 12.04
C PHE A 152 -24.99 10.00 13.01
N THR A 153 -24.23 9.06 13.57
CA THR A 153 -23.15 9.33 14.51
C THR A 153 -21.80 9.17 13.82
N PHE A 154 -20.95 10.18 14.02
CA PHE A 154 -19.58 10.24 13.53
C PHE A 154 -18.64 10.37 14.72
N LEU A 155 -17.61 9.51 14.78
CA LEU A 155 -16.54 9.58 15.76
C LEU A 155 -15.25 9.99 15.07
N VAL A 156 -14.51 10.93 15.67
CA VAL A 156 -13.19 11.36 15.20
C VAL A 156 -12.16 10.93 16.23
N PHE A 157 -11.10 10.27 15.78
CA PHE A 157 -10.05 9.77 16.65
C PHE A 157 -8.66 10.16 16.18
N PRO A 158 -7.75 10.57 17.08
CA PRO A 158 -6.36 10.83 16.72
C PRO A 158 -5.61 9.54 16.44
N GLN A 159 -4.47 9.64 15.74
CA GLN A 159 -3.63 8.48 15.47
C GLN A 159 -3.17 7.77 16.75
N TRP A 160 -2.83 8.52 17.80
CA TRP A 160 -2.42 7.96 19.09
C TRP A 160 -3.63 7.83 19.99
N LEU A 161 -4.02 6.58 20.23
CA LEU A 161 -5.24 6.27 20.95
C LEU A 161 -4.98 5.97 22.43
N ASP A 162 -5.79 6.54 23.29
CA ASP A 162 -6.15 5.90 24.55
C ASP A 162 -7.10 4.75 24.23
N ALA A 163 -6.63 3.51 24.36
CA ALA A 163 -7.38 2.31 23.96
C ALA A 163 -8.70 2.16 24.71
N LYS A 164 -8.75 2.55 25.98
CA LYS A 164 -9.97 2.48 26.80
C LYS A 164 -10.99 3.50 26.33
N ARG A 165 -10.55 4.74 26.12
CA ARG A 165 -11.40 5.82 25.62
C ARG A 165 -11.93 5.50 24.22
N TYR A 166 -11.07 5.01 23.32
CA TYR A 166 -11.44 4.59 21.96
C TYR A 166 -12.56 3.56 21.99
N GLU A 167 -12.36 2.45 22.72
CA GLU A 167 -13.36 1.39 22.83
C GLU A 167 -14.64 1.85 23.51
N SER A 168 -14.54 2.63 24.59
CA SER A 168 -15.71 3.17 25.32
C SER A 168 -16.58 4.07 24.44
N MET A 169 -15.99 4.96 23.65
CA MET A 169 -16.74 5.84 22.76
C MET A 169 -17.44 5.04 21.66
N ILE A 170 -16.76 4.04 21.07
CA ILE A 170 -17.36 3.17 20.05
C ILE A 170 -18.53 2.35 20.62
N ALA A 171 -18.33 1.73 21.80
CA ALA A 171 -19.35 0.95 22.48
C ALA A 171 -20.61 1.79 22.75
N LYS A 172 -20.42 2.99 23.31
CA LYS A 172 -21.51 3.93 23.61
C LYS A 172 -22.26 4.33 22.32
N ALA A 173 -21.53 4.72 21.28
CA ALA A 173 -22.13 5.14 20.01
C ALA A 173 -22.89 3.99 19.33
N CYS A 174 -22.32 2.77 19.33
CA CYS A 174 -22.99 1.60 18.76
C CYS A 174 -24.25 1.20 19.53
N ALA A 175 -24.23 1.25 20.85
CA ALA A 175 -25.39 0.98 21.68
C ALA A 175 -26.53 2.01 21.48
N ALA A 176 -26.18 3.28 21.23
CA ALA A 176 -27.14 4.35 20.98
C ALA A 176 -27.74 4.32 19.56
N ASN A 177 -27.16 3.56 18.63
CA ASN A 177 -27.55 3.52 17.22
C ASN A 177 -27.83 2.09 16.72
N PRO A 178 -28.78 1.35 17.33
CA PRO A 178 -29.05 -0.03 16.92
C PRO A 178 -29.53 -0.08 15.45
N GLY A 179 -28.93 -0.97 14.65
CA GLY A 179 -29.28 -1.16 13.24
C GLY A 179 -28.81 -0.06 12.28
N LYS A 180 -28.18 1.01 12.78
CA LYS A 180 -27.57 2.07 11.98
C LYS A 180 -26.05 1.99 12.02
N PRO A 181 -25.33 2.49 11.01
CA PRO A 181 -23.89 2.56 11.06
C PRO A 181 -23.41 3.61 12.05
N VAL A 182 -22.23 3.37 12.63
CA VAL A 182 -21.41 4.37 13.29
C VAL A 182 -20.21 4.62 12.39
N PHE A 183 -20.07 5.83 11.88
CA PHE A 183 -18.95 6.23 11.06
C PHE A 183 -17.77 6.63 11.96
N ILE A 184 -16.60 6.10 11.67
CA ILE A 184 -15.37 6.44 12.39
C ILE A 184 -14.39 7.05 11.42
N PHE A 185 -13.84 8.21 11.76
CA PHE A 185 -12.72 8.81 11.05
C PHE A 185 -11.46 8.62 11.86
N ASP A 186 -10.52 7.93 11.27
CA ASP A 186 -9.24 7.56 11.84
C ASP A 186 -8.14 7.77 10.79
N HIS A 187 -6.87 7.82 11.18
CA HIS A 187 -5.78 7.92 10.21
C HIS A 187 -5.23 6.55 9.85
N VAL A 188 -4.85 5.77 10.85
CA VAL A 188 -4.17 4.47 10.67
C VAL A 188 -5.18 3.36 10.41
N PRO A 189 -5.09 2.61 9.29
CA PRO A 189 -6.03 1.53 9.02
C PRO A 189 -5.87 0.36 10.02
N PRO A 190 -6.95 -0.39 10.29
CA PRO A 190 -6.85 -1.63 11.04
C PRO A 190 -6.01 -2.67 10.28
N LEU A 191 -5.13 -3.38 11.01
CA LEU A 191 -4.19 -4.35 10.45
C LEU A 191 -4.89 -5.40 9.57
N GLY A 192 -4.40 -5.62 8.35
CA GLY A 192 -4.88 -6.66 7.44
C GLY A 192 -6.27 -6.41 6.85
N THR A 193 -6.69 -5.15 6.73
CA THR A 193 -7.94 -4.75 6.06
C THR A 193 -7.66 -4.26 4.64
N THR A 194 -7.40 -2.98 4.45
CA THR A 194 -7.14 -2.36 3.16
C THR A 194 -5.69 -2.53 2.70
N GLU A 195 -5.38 -2.09 1.49
CA GLU A 195 -4.04 -2.13 0.92
C GLU A 195 -2.99 -1.56 1.90
N ASN A 196 -1.80 -2.15 1.90
CA ASN A 196 -0.67 -1.78 2.76
C ASN A 196 -0.92 -1.84 4.29
N SER A 197 -2.16 -2.09 4.75
CA SER A 197 -2.47 -2.16 6.19
C SER A 197 -1.75 -3.30 6.92
N ARG A 198 -1.24 -4.31 6.20
CA ARG A 198 -0.39 -5.36 6.81
C ARG A 198 0.94 -4.82 7.31
N SER A 199 1.47 -3.77 6.68
CA SER A 199 2.74 -3.15 7.03
C SER A 199 2.56 -1.89 7.90
N TRP A 200 1.47 -1.16 7.69
CA TRP A 200 1.25 0.19 8.23
C TRP A 200 0.00 0.28 9.12
N GLY A 201 -0.71 -0.83 9.31
CA GLY A 201 -1.93 -0.87 10.09
C GLY A 201 -1.74 -1.20 11.58
N SER A 202 -2.80 -0.99 12.35
CA SER A 202 -2.86 -1.19 13.79
C SER A 202 -3.60 -2.46 14.19
N SER A 203 -2.93 -3.37 14.90
CA SER A 203 -3.56 -4.55 15.49
C SER A 203 -4.54 -4.20 16.62
N GLY A 204 -4.24 -3.15 17.40
CA GLY A 204 -5.13 -2.67 18.45
C GLY A 204 -6.47 -2.18 17.90
N ARG A 205 -6.45 -1.36 16.83
CA ARG A 205 -7.67 -0.96 16.13
C ARG A 205 -8.45 -2.16 15.61
N ARG A 206 -7.75 -3.11 14.97
CA ARG A 206 -8.37 -4.32 14.45
C ARG A 206 -9.11 -5.09 15.54
N SER A 207 -8.48 -5.27 16.70
CA SER A 207 -9.04 -6.01 17.84
C SER A 207 -10.31 -5.33 18.38
N VAL A 208 -10.30 -4.01 18.56
CA VAL A 208 -11.46 -3.27 19.07
C VAL A 208 -12.60 -3.28 18.06
N LEU A 209 -12.33 -2.85 16.81
CA LEU A 209 -13.37 -2.69 15.78
C LEU A 209 -14.05 -4.01 15.42
N SER A 210 -13.36 -5.13 15.54
CA SER A 210 -13.94 -6.47 15.27
C SER A 210 -15.09 -6.86 16.21
N LYS A 211 -15.31 -6.11 17.29
CA LYS A 211 -16.42 -6.31 18.23
C LYS A 211 -17.71 -5.58 17.79
N TYR A 212 -17.61 -4.68 16.81
CA TYR A 212 -18.68 -3.74 16.44
C TYR A 212 -18.99 -3.82 14.93
N PRO A 213 -19.82 -4.80 14.50
CA PRO A 213 -20.08 -5.03 13.07
C PRO A 213 -20.65 -3.83 12.31
N GLN A 214 -21.45 -2.98 13.00
CA GLN A 214 -22.08 -1.80 12.40
C GLN A 214 -21.12 -0.63 12.11
N VAL A 215 -19.83 -0.76 12.48
CA VAL A 215 -18.84 0.29 12.24
C VAL A 215 -18.46 0.36 10.78
N ILE A 216 -18.44 1.56 10.24
CA ILE A 216 -17.80 1.93 8.98
C ILE A 216 -16.62 2.83 9.33
N ASN A 217 -15.41 2.25 9.32
CA ASN A 217 -14.17 2.95 9.63
C ASN A 217 -13.55 3.52 8.34
N ILE A 218 -13.15 4.78 8.35
CA ILE A 218 -12.65 5.53 7.20
C ILE A 218 -11.25 6.03 7.54
N THR A 219 -10.25 5.70 6.70
CA THR A 219 -8.83 5.85 7.05
C THR A 219 -7.98 6.43 5.91
N GLY A 220 -6.79 6.94 6.28
CA GLY A 220 -5.70 7.37 5.41
C GLY A 220 -4.44 6.53 5.56
N HIS A 221 -3.28 7.19 5.69
CA HIS A 221 -1.96 6.67 6.05
C HIS A 221 -1.30 5.71 5.03
N ALA A 222 -2.06 4.86 4.39
CA ALA A 222 -1.55 3.83 3.50
C ALA A 222 -1.22 4.35 2.09
N HIS A 223 -1.64 5.56 1.73
CA HIS A 223 -1.42 6.23 0.45
C HIS A 223 -1.78 5.36 -0.77
N GLY A 224 -2.78 4.49 -0.64
CA GLY A 224 -3.21 3.59 -1.71
C GLY A 224 -3.92 4.33 -2.85
N SER A 225 -3.84 3.80 -4.06
CA SER A 225 -4.65 4.29 -5.19
C SER A 225 -6.12 3.90 -5.02
N LEU A 226 -7.06 4.83 -5.22
CA LEU A 226 -8.48 4.48 -5.24
C LEU A 226 -8.91 3.62 -6.44
N ARG A 227 -8.00 3.37 -7.39
CA ARG A 227 -8.17 2.33 -8.42
C ARG A 227 -7.88 0.93 -7.89
N ASN A 228 -7.26 0.81 -6.71
CA ASN A 228 -7.05 -0.47 -6.06
C ASN A 228 -8.31 -0.88 -5.28
N GLU A 229 -8.97 -1.93 -5.75
CA GLU A 229 -10.19 -2.45 -5.14
C GLU A 229 -9.98 -3.05 -3.74
N GLN A 230 -8.73 -3.18 -3.26
CA GLN A 230 -8.43 -3.56 -1.88
C GLN A 230 -8.61 -2.40 -0.89
N ASN A 231 -8.89 -1.17 -1.34
CA ASN A 231 -9.10 -0.02 -0.47
C ASN A 231 -10.50 0.05 0.15
N ILE A 232 -11.36 -0.92 -0.14
CA ILE A 232 -12.54 -1.24 0.66
C ILE A 232 -12.44 -2.69 1.14
N TRP A 233 -12.74 -2.90 2.41
CA TRP A 233 -12.67 -4.21 3.04
C TRP A 233 -13.87 -4.42 3.96
N GLN A 234 -14.43 -5.62 3.94
CA GLN A 234 -15.47 -6.06 4.86
C GLN A 234 -15.11 -7.43 5.47
N GLY A 235 -15.41 -7.58 6.74
CA GLY A 235 -15.21 -8.80 7.54
C GLY A 235 -16.02 -8.67 8.81
N ALA A 236 -15.39 -8.56 9.98
CA ALA A 236 -16.11 -8.28 11.22
C ALA A 236 -16.76 -6.87 11.24
N PHE A 237 -16.28 -5.94 10.45
CA PHE A 237 -16.76 -4.57 10.26
C PHE A 237 -16.39 -4.09 8.85
N THR A 238 -16.70 -2.84 8.50
CA THR A 238 -16.28 -2.24 7.22
C THR A 238 -15.11 -1.29 7.43
N ASN A 239 -14.06 -1.35 6.57
CA ASN A 239 -13.00 -0.36 6.49
C ASN A 239 -12.85 0.18 5.06
N VAL A 240 -12.73 1.50 4.93
CA VAL A 240 -12.53 2.20 3.65
C VAL A 240 -11.29 3.08 3.77
N SER A 241 -10.34 2.92 2.86
CA SER A 241 -9.22 3.85 2.71
C SER A 241 -9.59 4.95 1.72
N VAL A 242 -9.29 6.20 2.07
CA VAL A 242 -9.63 7.38 1.25
C VAL A 242 -8.62 7.63 0.12
N GLY A 243 -7.56 6.84 0.04
CA GLY A 243 -6.46 7.08 -0.89
C GLY A 243 -5.47 8.10 -0.34
N CYS A 244 -5.07 9.08 -1.15
CA CYS A 244 -4.26 10.22 -0.70
C CYS A 244 -4.31 11.38 -1.70
N LEU A 245 -3.98 12.58 -1.24
CA LEU A 245 -3.71 13.74 -2.07
C LEU A 245 -2.21 14.00 -2.28
N ALA A 246 -1.33 13.28 -1.58
CA ALA A 246 0.12 13.39 -1.76
C ALA A 246 0.62 12.58 -2.96
N GLN A 247 1.83 12.94 -3.43
CA GLN A 247 2.52 12.22 -4.50
C GLN A 247 3.11 10.85 -4.08
N TRP A 248 2.96 10.47 -2.83
CA TRP A 248 3.57 9.29 -2.22
C TRP A 248 2.57 8.15 -2.23
N GLY A 249 2.34 7.54 -3.35
CA GLY A 249 1.50 6.37 -3.35
C GLY A 249 2.17 5.22 -2.60
N GLY A 250 1.47 4.54 -1.69
CA GLY A 250 1.87 3.23 -1.19
C GLY A 250 2.09 2.26 -2.35
N ASP A 251 1.42 2.49 -3.44
CA ASP A 251 1.58 1.83 -4.74
C ASP A 251 2.86 2.23 -5.48
N PHE A 252 3.70 3.09 -4.93
CA PHE A 252 4.90 3.64 -5.59
C PHE A 252 4.65 4.30 -6.96
N VAL A 253 3.41 4.62 -7.27
CA VAL A 253 2.99 5.17 -8.57
C VAL A 253 3.76 6.44 -8.93
N GLY A 254 3.89 7.37 -7.98
CA GLY A 254 4.63 8.60 -8.19
C GLY A 254 6.13 8.42 -8.41
N ARG A 255 6.70 7.28 -8.00
CA ARG A 255 8.11 6.95 -8.27
C ARG A 255 8.33 6.36 -9.64
N GLN A 256 7.35 5.61 -10.16
CA GLN A 256 7.42 4.96 -11.47
C GLN A 256 7.04 5.92 -12.60
N ASN A 257 6.11 6.84 -12.34
CA ASN A 257 5.72 7.85 -13.31
C ASN A 257 5.48 9.20 -12.60
N PRO A 258 6.46 10.10 -12.57
CA PRO A 258 6.36 11.40 -11.90
C PRO A 258 5.31 12.34 -12.55
N THR A 259 4.82 12.05 -13.75
CA THR A 259 3.78 12.83 -14.43
C THR A 259 2.37 12.39 -14.04
N LEU A 260 2.20 11.18 -13.52
CA LEU A 260 0.93 10.65 -13.04
C LEU A 260 0.92 10.66 -11.52
N GLN A 261 0.27 11.67 -10.96
CA GLN A 261 0.12 11.81 -9.52
C GLN A 261 -1.22 11.21 -9.10
N ASN A 262 -1.21 10.45 -8.04
CA ASN A 262 -2.37 9.72 -7.57
C ASN A 262 -3.26 10.58 -6.64
N TRP A 263 -3.57 11.79 -7.07
CA TRP A 263 -4.44 12.68 -6.31
C TRP A 263 -5.87 12.18 -6.34
N SER A 264 -6.31 11.62 -5.26
CA SER A 264 -7.63 11.02 -5.19
C SER A 264 -8.40 11.40 -3.94
N CYS A 265 -9.71 11.46 -4.06
CA CYS A 265 -10.64 11.73 -2.97
C CYS A 265 -11.95 10.96 -3.17
N ILE A 266 -12.81 10.99 -2.15
CA ILE A 266 -14.10 10.32 -2.17
C ILE A 266 -15.21 11.34 -1.86
N VAL A 267 -16.33 11.24 -2.57
CA VAL A 267 -17.61 11.79 -2.15
C VAL A 267 -18.44 10.63 -1.62
N MET A 268 -18.69 10.62 -0.31
CA MET A 268 -19.57 9.65 0.34
C MET A 268 -21.01 10.21 0.36
N GLU A 269 -21.93 9.50 -0.30
CA GLU A 269 -23.36 9.80 -0.31
C GLU A 269 -24.07 8.89 0.68
N VAL A 270 -24.74 9.45 1.68
CA VAL A 270 -25.42 8.69 2.73
C VAL A 270 -26.92 8.70 2.48
N TYR A 271 -27.50 7.51 2.40
CA TYR A 271 -28.92 7.26 2.21
C TYR A 271 -29.53 6.64 3.48
N ALA A 272 -30.80 6.34 3.49
CA ALA A 272 -31.48 5.77 4.65
C ALA A 272 -30.94 4.37 5.02
N SER A 273 -30.50 3.56 4.04
CA SER A 273 -30.08 2.16 4.23
C SER A 273 -28.70 1.84 3.68
N ARG A 274 -27.96 2.82 3.14
CA ARG A 274 -26.64 2.59 2.55
C ARG A 274 -25.79 3.86 2.51
N ALA A 275 -24.47 3.67 2.39
CA ALA A 275 -23.51 4.68 1.97
C ALA A 275 -22.88 4.28 0.63
N VAL A 276 -22.77 5.25 -0.28
CA VAL A 276 -22.14 5.09 -1.59
C VAL A 276 -20.87 5.93 -1.61
N PHE A 277 -19.73 5.29 -1.87
CA PHE A 277 -18.42 5.92 -1.92
C PHE A 277 -18.03 6.12 -3.39
N ARG A 278 -18.21 7.33 -3.89
CA ARG A 278 -17.84 7.74 -5.24
C ARG A 278 -16.39 8.21 -5.24
N ARG A 279 -15.55 7.54 -5.99
CA ARG A 279 -14.10 7.72 -6.02
C ARG A 279 -13.69 8.62 -7.17
N PHE A 280 -12.82 9.58 -6.92
CA PHE A 280 -12.39 10.54 -7.95
C PHE A 280 -10.87 10.60 -8.01
N GLU A 281 -10.36 10.66 -9.23
CA GLU A 281 -8.98 11.00 -9.54
C GLU A 281 -8.93 12.43 -10.06
N LEU A 282 -8.35 13.32 -9.27
CA LEU A 282 -8.48 14.77 -9.46
C LEU A 282 -7.68 15.29 -10.64
N GLN A 283 -6.48 14.75 -10.87
CA GLN A 283 -5.60 15.22 -11.94
C GLN A 283 -6.19 14.97 -13.32
N GLN A 284 -6.93 13.90 -13.48
CA GLN A 284 -7.60 13.54 -14.75
C GLN A 284 -9.07 13.97 -14.78
N GLY A 285 -9.61 14.46 -13.66
CA GLY A 285 -11.00 14.86 -13.56
C GLY A 285 -12.01 13.71 -13.77
N VAL A 286 -11.64 12.46 -13.43
CA VAL A 286 -12.46 11.28 -13.71
C VAL A 286 -13.03 10.65 -12.44
N GLU A 287 -14.23 10.13 -12.53
CA GLU A 287 -14.81 9.25 -11.52
C GLU A 287 -14.38 7.80 -11.77
N ILE A 288 -13.80 7.16 -10.75
CA ILE A 288 -13.30 5.78 -10.81
C ILE A 288 -14.48 4.83 -10.55
N GLY A 289 -14.76 3.93 -11.51
CA GLY A 289 -15.84 2.94 -11.37
C GLY A 289 -17.22 3.60 -11.20
N ALA A 290 -17.53 4.62 -11.99
CA ALA A 290 -18.78 5.37 -11.92
C ALA A 290 -20.04 4.51 -12.07
N ASP A 291 -19.94 3.42 -12.81
CA ASP A 291 -20.99 2.41 -13.04
C ASP A 291 -21.13 1.40 -11.88
N ALA A 292 -20.13 1.32 -11.01
CA ALA A 292 -20.08 0.40 -9.88
C ALA A 292 -19.37 1.03 -8.67
N PRO A 293 -19.92 2.11 -8.07
CA PRO A 293 -19.32 2.74 -6.90
C PRO A 293 -19.36 1.78 -5.70
N TRP A 294 -18.43 1.93 -4.78
CA TRP A 294 -18.45 1.13 -3.56
C TRP A 294 -19.70 1.46 -2.73
N THR A 295 -20.45 0.43 -2.38
CA THR A 295 -21.70 0.58 -1.65
C THR A 295 -21.72 -0.29 -0.41
N VAL A 296 -21.95 0.32 0.75
CA VAL A 296 -22.07 -0.35 2.05
C VAL A 296 -23.50 -0.20 2.55
N THR A 297 -24.17 -1.30 2.80
CA THR A 297 -25.56 -1.33 3.28
C THR A 297 -25.64 -1.62 4.77
N TRP A 298 -26.74 -1.21 5.40
CA TRP A 298 -27.08 -1.57 6.77
C TRP A 298 -28.54 -1.99 6.91
N PRO A 299 -28.90 -2.79 7.94
CA PRO A 299 -28.00 -3.34 8.95
C PRO A 299 -26.91 -4.21 8.31
N TYR A 300 -25.69 -4.15 8.87
CA TYR A 300 -24.54 -4.88 8.34
C TYR A 300 -24.68 -6.39 8.62
N ASP A 301 -24.48 -7.19 7.59
CA ASP A 301 -24.43 -8.65 7.67
C ASP A 301 -23.08 -9.18 7.15
N PRO A 302 -22.19 -9.64 8.03
CA PRO A 302 -20.91 -10.21 7.62
C PRO A 302 -21.04 -11.43 6.68
N ALA A 303 -22.14 -12.20 6.81
CA ALA A 303 -22.37 -13.38 5.96
C ALA A 303 -22.65 -12.99 4.49
N HIS A 304 -23.08 -11.77 4.23
CA HIS A 304 -23.41 -11.27 2.89
C HIS A 304 -22.56 -10.06 2.47
N ALA A 305 -21.46 -9.77 3.18
CA ALA A 305 -20.59 -8.63 2.92
C ALA A 305 -19.98 -8.67 1.51
N PRO A 306 -20.28 -7.73 0.60
CA PRO A 306 -19.83 -7.77 -0.80
C PRO A 306 -18.32 -7.58 -0.96
N TYR A 307 -17.65 -6.96 0.02
CA TYR A 307 -16.21 -6.69 -0.02
C TYR A 307 -15.39 -7.61 0.91
N ASP A 308 -15.92 -8.79 1.24
CA ASP A 308 -15.13 -9.83 1.91
C ASP A 308 -14.08 -10.39 0.94
N PRO A 309 -12.76 -10.34 1.30
CA PRO A 309 -11.69 -10.76 0.38
C PRO A 309 -11.78 -12.21 -0.08
N ASN A 310 -12.24 -13.13 0.78
CA ASN A 310 -12.33 -14.54 0.41
C ASN A 310 -13.47 -14.77 -0.60
N ARG A 311 -14.58 -14.09 -0.39
CA ARG A 311 -15.72 -14.11 -1.33
C ARG A 311 -15.33 -13.52 -2.67
N LEU A 312 -14.66 -12.36 -2.67
CA LEU A 312 -14.18 -11.72 -3.89
C LEU A 312 -13.15 -12.59 -4.62
N CYS A 313 -12.23 -13.22 -3.90
CA CYS A 313 -11.27 -14.17 -4.48
C CYS A 313 -11.97 -15.34 -5.18
N ALA A 314 -13.05 -15.84 -4.59
CA ALA A 314 -13.81 -16.97 -5.15
C ALA A 314 -14.71 -16.59 -6.34
N SER A 315 -15.30 -15.39 -6.31
CA SER A 315 -16.34 -14.97 -7.26
C SER A 315 -15.85 -14.10 -8.42
N ARG A 316 -14.73 -13.39 -8.26
CA ARG A 316 -14.23 -12.49 -9.30
C ARG A 316 -13.45 -13.24 -10.37
N PRO A 317 -13.57 -12.83 -11.65
CA PRO A 317 -12.78 -13.42 -12.73
C PRO A 317 -11.29 -13.38 -12.42
N LYS A 318 -10.60 -14.46 -12.77
CA LYS A 318 -9.15 -14.54 -12.69
C LYS A 318 -8.56 -13.90 -13.95
N PRO A 319 -7.50 -13.08 -13.82
CA PRO A 319 -6.86 -12.47 -14.98
C PRO A 319 -6.23 -13.55 -15.86
N GLN A 320 -6.31 -13.37 -17.19
CA GLN A 320 -5.80 -14.34 -18.15
C GLN A 320 -4.80 -13.66 -19.09
N PHE A 321 -3.75 -14.37 -19.45
CA PHE A 321 -2.91 -13.93 -20.55
C PHE A 321 -3.62 -14.07 -21.91
N PRO A 322 -3.30 -13.23 -22.89
CA PRO A 322 -3.79 -13.43 -24.25
C PRO A 322 -3.27 -14.76 -24.83
N ALA A 323 -4.03 -15.33 -25.75
CA ALA A 323 -3.64 -16.59 -26.42
C ALA A 323 -2.26 -16.47 -27.06
N GLY A 324 -1.43 -17.48 -26.89
CA GLY A 324 -0.06 -17.50 -27.43
C GLY A 324 0.95 -16.63 -26.69
N ALA A 325 0.61 -16.13 -25.48
CA ALA A 325 1.51 -15.35 -24.62
C ALA A 325 2.83 -16.09 -24.36
N LYS A 326 3.94 -15.37 -24.46
CA LYS A 326 5.29 -15.90 -24.26
C LYS A 326 6.12 -14.93 -23.41
N LEU A 327 7.08 -15.50 -22.67
CA LEU A 327 8.13 -14.72 -22.01
C LEU A 327 9.24 -14.39 -23.03
N SER A 328 9.79 -13.18 -22.91
CA SER A 328 11.02 -12.80 -23.60
C SER A 328 12.08 -12.34 -22.61
N PHE A 329 13.33 -12.57 -22.94
CA PHE A 329 14.48 -12.35 -22.10
C PHE A 329 15.45 -11.39 -22.75
N LYS A 330 15.83 -10.32 -22.04
CA LYS A 330 16.84 -9.38 -22.49
C LYS A 330 17.97 -9.32 -21.49
N VAL A 331 19.14 -9.75 -21.91
CA VAL A 331 20.39 -9.66 -21.14
C VAL A 331 20.93 -8.25 -21.21
N ASP A 332 21.31 -7.71 -20.06
CA ASP A 332 22.01 -6.43 -19.95
C ASP A 332 23.45 -6.64 -19.52
N GLY A 333 24.34 -5.89 -20.17
CA GLY A 333 25.79 -5.95 -19.95
C GLY A 333 26.48 -7.10 -20.68
N THR A 334 27.74 -6.81 -21.06
CA THR A 334 28.70 -7.78 -21.60
C THR A 334 30.00 -7.61 -20.83
N PRO A 335 30.35 -8.56 -19.93
CA PRO A 335 29.61 -9.77 -19.53
C PRO A 335 28.28 -9.48 -18.78
N PHE A 336 27.42 -10.48 -18.69
CA PHE A 336 26.09 -10.46 -18.10
C PHE A 336 26.04 -9.83 -16.69
N SER A 337 25.23 -8.80 -16.51
CA SER A 337 25.05 -8.10 -15.22
C SER A 337 23.63 -8.24 -14.68
N SER A 338 22.62 -8.14 -15.54
CA SER A 338 21.23 -8.30 -15.17
C SER A 338 20.36 -8.83 -16.31
N LEU A 339 19.19 -9.35 -15.95
CA LEU A 339 18.19 -9.88 -16.85
C LEU A 339 16.91 -9.06 -16.73
N ALA A 340 16.30 -8.70 -17.85
CA ALA A 340 14.94 -8.26 -17.93
C ALA A 340 14.05 -9.35 -18.51
N VAL A 341 12.92 -9.63 -17.86
CA VAL A 341 11.88 -10.56 -18.32
C VAL A 341 10.66 -9.74 -18.72
N THR A 342 10.27 -9.84 -20.00
CA THR A 342 9.10 -9.15 -20.54
C THR A 342 8.02 -10.16 -20.87
N PHE A 343 6.78 -9.81 -20.56
CA PHE A 343 5.59 -10.64 -20.76
C PHE A 343 4.39 -9.77 -21.15
N PRO A 344 3.38 -10.33 -21.86
CA PRO A 344 2.17 -9.60 -22.19
C PRO A 344 1.39 -9.19 -20.94
N ALA A 345 0.69 -8.06 -21.00
CA ALA A 345 -0.30 -7.73 -19.99
C ALA A 345 -1.47 -8.75 -20.02
N ALA A 346 -2.08 -9.02 -18.87
CA ALA A 346 -3.31 -9.79 -18.81
C ALA A 346 -4.46 -9.06 -19.50
N THR A 347 -5.44 -9.80 -19.99
CA THR A 347 -6.58 -9.24 -20.75
C THR A 347 -7.45 -8.30 -19.91
N ASP A 348 -7.57 -8.54 -18.60
CA ASP A 348 -8.25 -7.64 -17.66
C ASP A 348 -7.25 -6.83 -16.84
N THR A 349 -6.72 -5.77 -17.46
CA THR A 349 -5.76 -4.88 -16.81
C THR A 349 -6.37 -4.02 -15.71
N ALA A 350 -7.70 -3.87 -15.68
CA ALA A 350 -8.37 -3.04 -14.67
C ALA A 350 -8.42 -3.72 -13.30
N THR A 351 -8.53 -5.05 -13.26
CA THR A 351 -8.58 -5.83 -12.02
C THR A 351 -7.31 -6.64 -11.74
N THR A 352 -6.34 -6.65 -12.67
CA THR A 352 -5.04 -7.29 -12.47
C THR A 352 -4.20 -6.45 -11.52
N HIS A 353 -4.06 -6.92 -10.27
CA HIS A 353 -3.25 -6.26 -9.26
C HIS A 353 -1.76 -6.32 -9.59
N GLY A 354 -1.31 -7.49 -10.08
CA GLY A 354 0.09 -7.68 -10.43
C GLY A 354 0.38 -9.05 -11.01
N TYR A 355 1.66 -9.31 -11.14
CA TYR A 355 2.20 -10.53 -11.71
C TYR A 355 3.25 -11.11 -10.77
N ARG A 356 3.11 -12.37 -10.43
CA ARG A 356 4.11 -13.11 -9.67
C ARG A 356 5.05 -13.79 -10.63
N LEU A 357 6.33 -13.40 -10.60
CA LEU A 357 7.42 -14.03 -11.33
C LEU A 357 8.16 -14.98 -10.39
N GLU A 358 8.20 -16.26 -10.73
CA GLU A 358 8.91 -17.30 -10.01
C GLU A 358 10.14 -17.76 -10.83
N LEU A 359 11.25 -17.92 -10.13
CA LEU A 359 12.50 -18.42 -10.66
C LEU A 359 12.76 -19.80 -10.03
N ALA A 360 12.88 -20.85 -10.86
CA ALA A 360 13.12 -22.20 -10.41
C ALA A 360 14.38 -22.77 -11.07
N ARG A 361 15.05 -23.66 -10.34
CA ARG A 361 16.21 -24.46 -10.80
C ARG A 361 15.92 -25.95 -10.66
N ARG A 362 16.62 -26.80 -11.42
CA ARG A 362 16.50 -28.24 -11.25
C ARG A 362 17.20 -28.68 -9.98
N GLY A 363 16.52 -29.47 -9.17
CA GLY A 363 17.10 -30.14 -8.03
C GLY A 363 17.85 -31.41 -8.44
N ALA A 364 18.55 -32.04 -7.49
CA ALA A 364 19.20 -33.34 -7.69
C ALA A 364 18.19 -34.47 -8.01
N ASP A 365 16.94 -34.28 -7.65
CA ASP A 365 15.80 -35.14 -7.96
C ASP A 365 15.23 -34.93 -9.38
N GLY A 366 15.81 -34.01 -10.16
CA GLY A 366 15.32 -33.61 -11.47
C GLY A 366 14.09 -32.73 -11.48
N ALA A 367 13.47 -32.45 -10.33
CA ALA A 367 12.32 -31.57 -10.21
C ALA A 367 12.70 -30.09 -10.24
N TRP A 368 11.72 -29.22 -10.58
CA TRP A 368 11.91 -27.77 -10.53
C TRP A 368 11.59 -27.25 -9.13
N HIS A 369 12.57 -26.60 -8.50
CA HIS A 369 12.45 -25.97 -7.19
C HIS A 369 12.51 -24.46 -7.32
N THR A 370 11.43 -23.77 -6.96
CA THR A 370 11.40 -22.30 -6.94
C THR A 370 12.31 -21.79 -5.83
N PHE A 371 13.28 -20.97 -6.19
CA PHE A 371 14.26 -20.41 -5.26
C PHE A 371 14.12 -18.90 -5.08
N ALA A 372 13.38 -18.22 -5.96
CA ALA A 372 13.08 -16.79 -5.84
C ALA A 372 11.71 -16.46 -6.42
N ARG A 373 11.06 -15.47 -5.83
CA ARG A 373 9.84 -14.85 -6.34
C ARG A 373 10.02 -13.35 -6.38
N ARG A 374 9.42 -12.73 -7.39
CA ARG A 374 9.34 -11.29 -7.54
C ARG A 374 7.91 -10.94 -7.88
N GLU A 375 7.52 -9.72 -7.58
CA GLU A 375 6.20 -9.20 -7.93
C GLU A 375 6.37 -7.98 -8.82
N THR A 376 5.75 -8.02 -9.97
CA THR A 376 5.61 -6.87 -10.87
C THR A 376 4.20 -6.35 -10.73
N ARG A 377 4.05 -5.09 -10.38
CA ARG A 377 2.73 -4.49 -10.20
C ARG A 377 2.01 -4.36 -11.54
N GLY A 378 0.71 -4.59 -11.54
CA GLY A 378 -0.17 -4.29 -12.68
C GLY A 378 -0.32 -2.79 -12.90
N GLU A 379 -0.71 -2.40 -14.10
CA GLU A 379 -0.88 -0.99 -14.48
C GLU A 379 -2.30 -0.45 -14.24
N TYR A 380 -3.06 -1.10 -13.34
CA TYR A 380 -4.43 -0.69 -12.96
C TYR A 380 -4.54 0.78 -12.53
N HIS A 381 -3.47 1.32 -11.97
CA HIS A 381 -3.37 2.71 -11.52
C HIS A 381 -3.27 3.73 -12.66
N LEU A 382 -2.98 3.26 -13.88
CA LEU A 382 -2.94 4.10 -15.07
C LEU A 382 -4.32 4.18 -15.72
N PRO A 383 -4.65 5.27 -16.43
CA PRO A 383 -5.81 5.30 -17.30
C PRO A 383 -5.67 4.23 -18.40
N ALA A 384 -6.78 3.70 -18.87
CA ALA A 384 -6.78 2.60 -19.84
C ALA A 384 -5.93 2.90 -21.09
N SER A 385 -5.94 4.15 -21.57
CA SER A 385 -5.17 4.60 -22.72
C SER A 385 -3.64 4.65 -22.50
N ALA A 386 -3.19 4.62 -21.24
CA ALA A 386 -1.77 4.69 -20.87
C ALA A 386 -1.20 3.32 -20.46
N ARG A 387 -2.04 2.26 -20.40
CA ARG A 387 -1.60 0.91 -20.04
C ARG A 387 -0.89 0.26 -21.21
N GLY A 388 0.29 -0.33 -20.92
CA GLY A 388 1.06 -1.04 -21.94
C GLY A 388 0.48 -2.42 -22.27
N ALA A 389 0.72 -2.87 -23.49
CA ALA A 389 0.40 -4.24 -23.89
C ALA A 389 1.36 -5.28 -23.30
N THR A 390 2.51 -4.84 -22.76
CA THR A 390 3.54 -5.69 -22.15
C THR A 390 4.09 -5.04 -20.90
N LEU A 391 4.49 -5.87 -19.94
CA LEU A 391 5.21 -5.46 -18.73
C LEU A 391 6.60 -6.08 -18.69
N THR A 392 7.50 -5.44 -17.97
CA THR A 392 8.87 -5.89 -17.83
C THR A 392 9.28 -5.90 -16.35
N ASP A 393 9.70 -7.05 -15.85
CA ASP A 393 10.48 -7.15 -14.62
C ASP A 393 11.96 -6.97 -15.00
N ALA A 394 12.48 -5.80 -14.71
CA ALA A 394 13.84 -5.41 -15.09
C ALA A 394 14.84 -5.59 -13.93
N ALA A 395 16.12 -5.65 -14.29
CA ALA A 395 17.24 -5.66 -13.36
C ALA A 395 17.26 -6.85 -12.38
N ILE A 396 16.88 -8.04 -12.84
CA ILE A 396 17.14 -9.28 -12.09
C ILE A 396 18.65 -9.52 -12.11
N SER A 397 19.31 -9.34 -10.96
CA SER A 397 20.77 -9.43 -10.87
C SER A 397 21.29 -10.77 -11.36
N ALA A 398 22.41 -10.75 -12.10
CA ALA A 398 23.15 -11.96 -12.49
C ALA A 398 23.52 -12.86 -11.29
N GLY A 399 23.60 -12.30 -10.07
CA GLY A 399 23.84 -13.06 -8.84
C GLY A 399 22.80 -14.12 -8.49
N TYR A 400 21.60 -14.03 -9.05
CA TYR A 400 20.57 -15.07 -8.89
C TYR A 400 20.89 -16.35 -9.67
N PHE A 401 21.78 -16.30 -10.64
CA PHE A 401 22.00 -17.36 -11.60
C PHE A 401 23.39 -17.98 -11.48
N THR A 402 23.49 -19.27 -11.81
CA THR A 402 24.74 -19.95 -12.04
C THR A 402 24.96 -20.03 -13.56
N PRO A 403 26.11 -19.57 -14.10
CA PRO A 403 26.37 -19.64 -15.54
C PRO A 403 26.20 -21.07 -16.08
N GLY A 404 25.49 -21.20 -17.20
CA GLY A 404 25.20 -22.48 -17.85
C GLY A 404 24.12 -23.34 -17.20
N GLU A 405 23.61 -22.98 -16.01
CA GLU A 405 22.53 -23.71 -15.34
C GLU A 405 21.16 -23.15 -15.81
N THR A 406 20.40 -23.98 -16.53
CA THR A 406 19.07 -23.59 -17.00
C THR A 406 18.11 -23.31 -15.85
N CYS A 407 17.44 -22.15 -15.91
CA CYS A 407 16.40 -21.74 -14.98
C CYS A 407 15.04 -21.71 -15.68
N ARG A 408 13.97 -22.05 -14.96
CA ARG A 408 12.60 -21.87 -15.41
C ARG A 408 12.03 -20.61 -14.78
N PHE A 409 11.43 -19.80 -15.63
CA PHE A 409 10.66 -18.60 -15.25
C PHE A 409 9.19 -18.89 -15.42
N THR A 410 8.40 -18.58 -14.41
CA THR A 410 6.93 -18.72 -14.46
C THR A 410 6.32 -17.40 -14.02
N VAL A 411 5.44 -16.83 -14.85
CA VAL A 411 4.70 -15.62 -14.54
C VAL A 411 3.23 -15.96 -14.40
N THR A 412 2.66 -15.60 -13.24
CA THR A 412 1.24 -15.80 -12.90
C THR A 412 0.58 -14.45 -12.72
N PRO A 413 -0.47 -14.10 -13.46
CA PRO A 413 -1.23 -12.88 -13.24
C PRO A 413 -2.15 -13.06 -12.03
N VAL A 414 -2.28 -12.01 -11.19
CA VAL A 414 -3.01 -12.07 -9.92
C VAL A 414 -3.96 -10.87 -9.85
N ASN A 415 -5.22 -11.09 -9.51
CA ASN A 415 -6.18 -10.01 -9.27
C ASN A 415 -6.03 -9.41 -7.85
N PHE A 416 -6.78 -8.32 -7.54
CA PHE A 416 -6.73 -7.64 -6.24
C PHE A 416 -7.01 -8.54 -5.05
N TRP A 417 -7.75 -9.62 -5.24
CA TRP A 417 -8.20 -10.51 -4.15
C TRP A 417 -7.41 -11.80 -4.06
N GLY A 418 -6.30 -11.91 -4.79
CA GLY A 418 -5.42 -13.07 -4.79
C GLY A 418 -5.86 -14.21 -5.71
N GLY A 419 -6.87 -13.98 -6.56
CA GLY A 419 -7.27 -14.92 -7.61
C GLY A 419 -6.18 -14.99 -8.69
N GLU A 420 -5.63 -16.19 -8.91
CA GLU A 420 -4.53 -16.44 -9.84
C GLU A 420 -5.06 -16.96 -11.17
N GLY A 421 -4.61 -16.36 -12.27
CA GLY A 421 -4.85 -16.86 -13.61
C GLY A 421 -3.88 -17.95 -14.02
N GLU A 422 -4.06 -18.51 -15.22
CA GLU A 422 -3.14 -19.53 -15.75
C GLU A 422 -1.76 -18.93 -16.00
N PRO A 423 -0.68 -19.57 -15.52
CA PRO A 423 0.67 -19.09 -15.68
C PRO A 423 1.22 -19.35 -17.09
N ILE A 424 2.18 -18.52 -17.50
CA ILE A 424 3.04 -18.81 -18.63
C ILE A 424 4.46 -19.07 -18.15
N SER A 425 5.17 -20.01 -18.82
CA SER A 425 6.52 -20.39 -18.41
C SER A 425 7.47 -20.50 -19.59
N ALA A 426 8.76 -20.24 -19.33
CA ALA A 426 9.84 -20.49 -20.27
C ALA A 426 11.12 -20.86 -19.54
N GLU A 427 11.97 -21.61 -20.20
CA GLU A 427 13.31 -21.94 -19.73
C GLU A 427 14.34 -21.01 -20.37
N TRP A 428 15.35 -20.62 -19.62
CA TRP A 428 16.42 -19.75 -20.07
C TRP A 428 17.72 -20.13 -19.38
N THR A 429 18.81 -20.13 -20.15
CA THR A 429 20.16 -20.45 -19.65
C THR A 429 20.99 -19.17 -19.58
N PRO A 430 21.49 -18.78 -18.39
CA PRO A 430 22.30 -17.59 -18.22
C PRO A 430 23.65 -17.72 -18.94
N PRO A 431 24.08 -16.65 -19.64
CA PRO A 431 25.44 -16.57 -20.16
C PRO A 431 26.43 -16.38 -19.00
N GLU A 432 27.71 -16.35 -19.34
CA GLU A 432 28.79 -16.06 -18.39
C GLU A 432 28.56 -14.68 -17.73
N ALA A 433 28.55 -14.67 -16.40
CA ALA A 433 28.29 -13.47 -15.61
C ALA A 433 29.55 -12.60 -15.50
N LYS A 434 29.35 -11.30 -15.25
CA LYS A 434 30.43 -10.38 -14.95
C LYS A 434 31.28 -10.90 -13.77
N PRO A 435 32.61 -10.98 -13.91
CA PRO A 435 33.47 -11.42 -12.83
C PRO A 435 33.25 -10.60 -11.54
N VAL A 436 33.28 -11.29 -10.42
CA VAL A 436 33.25 -10.68 -9.09
C VAL A 436 34.45 -11.18 -8.30
N THR A 437 34.97 -10.32 -7.42
CA THR A 437 36.03 -10.74 -6.51
C THR A 437 35.40 -11.12 -5.18
N ARG A 438 35.53 -12.41 -4.80
CA ARG A 438 35.07 -12.89 -3.51
C ARG A 438 35.83 -12.18 -2.39
N ILE A 439 35.12 -11.49 -1.50
CA ILE A 439 35.66 -10.87 -0.30
C ILE A 439 35.55 -11.82 0.88
N TRP A 440 34.37 -12.42 1.02
CA TRP A 440 34.07 -13.32 2.10
C TRP A 440 32.96 -14.30 1.72
N GLU A 441 33.06 -15.53 2.25
CA GLU A 441 32.02 -16.53 2.16
C GLU A 441 31.99 -17.34 3.44
N GLY A 442 30.78 -17.63 3.95
CA GLY A 442 30.63 -18.41 5.17
C GLY A 442 29.20 -18.34 5.74
N VAL A 443 29.08 -18.67 6.99
CA VAL A 443 27.84 -18.58 7.76
C VAL A 443 28.01 -17.50 8.82
N PRO A 444 27.18 -16.46 8.83
CA PRO A 444 27.33 -15.33 9.75
C PRO A 444 26.90 -15.70 11.16
N ALA A 445 27.55 -15.14 12.17
CA ALA A 445 27.16 -15.30 13.56
C ALA A 445 25.75 -14.67 13.82
N PRO A 446 24.91 -15.27 14.68
CA PRO A 446 25.16 -16.43 15.54
C PRO A 446 24.89 -17.81 14.88
N ALA A 447 24.57 -17.88 13.58
CA ALA A 447 24.40 -19.16 12.90
C ALA A 447 25.75 -19.92 12.80
N ARG A 448 25.68 -21.25 12.65
CA ARG A 448 26.86 -22.13 12.50
C ARG A 448 26.70 -23.01 11.25
N ALA A 449 27.79 -23.23 10.54
CA ALA A 449 27.81 -24.05 9.33
C ALA A 449 27.24 -25.46 9.59
N GLY A 450 26.35 -25.92 8.71
CA GLY A 450 25.67 -27.20 8.82
C GLY A 450 24.72 -27.37 10.02
N LYS A 451 24.52 -26.34 10.84
CA LYS A 451 23.59 -26.38 11.98
C LYS A 451 22.34 -25.55 11.71
N LYS A 452 21.19 -26.09 12.13
CA LYS A 452 19.93 -25.38 12.06
C LYS A 452 19.91 -24.26 13.11
N PHE A 453 19.47 -23.10 12.67
CA PHE A 453 19.29 -21.93 13.51
C PHE A 453 17.80 -21.69 13.76
N THR A 454 17.43 -21.39 15.00
CA THR A 454 16.06 -21.05 15.37
C THR A 454 16.04 -19.64 15.95
N CYS A 455 15.17 -18.77 15.43
CA CYS A 455 14.94 -17.47 16.02
C CYS A 455 13.44 -17.20 16.19
N LYS A 456 13.12 -16.31 17.15
CA LYS A 456 11.78 -15.78 17.40
C LYS A 456 11.84 -14.27 17.16
N GLY A 457 10.99 -13.76 16.32
CA GLY A 457 11.07 -12.36 15.88
C GLY A 457 12.14 -12.15 14.79
N SER A 458 12.79 -11.01 14.75
CA SER A 458 13.85 -10.71 13.78
C SER A 458 15.17 -11.36 14.17
N GLY A 459 15.80 -12.11 13.25
CA GLY A 459 17.16 -12.62 13.41
C GLY A 459 18.17 -11.62 12.88
N GLU A 460 19.14 -11.23 13.68
CA GLU A 460 20.25 -10.37 13.27
C GLU A 460 21.55 -11.18 13.20
N PHE A 461 22.31 -11.01 12.12
CA PHE A 461 23.52 -11.75 11.82
C PHE A 461 24.67 -10.80 11.53
N SER A 462 25.82 -11.06 12.12
CA SER A 462 27.01 -10.24 11.96
C SER A 462 28.05 -10.93 11.08
N PHE A 463 28.77 -10.17 10.31
CA PHE A 463 29.94 -10.64 9.58
C PHE A 463 31.15 -10.76 10.53
N PRO A 464 32.15 -11.59 10.21
CA PRO A 464 33.38 -11.63 10.96
C PRO A 464 34.08 -10.26 11.01
N GLU A 465 34.79 -10.02 12.09
CA GLU A 465 35.62 -8.82 12.26
C GLU A 465 36.64 -8.70 11.12
N GLY A 466 36.94 -7.50 10.68
CA GLY A 466 37.91 -7.25 9.62
C GLY A 466 37.41 -7.42 8.19
N VAL A 467 36.20 -7.95 7.96
CA VAL A 467 35.67 -8.12 6.59
C VAL A 467 35.42 -6.76 5.93
N TRP A 468 34.89 -5.81 6.68
CA TRP A 468 34.48 -4.51 6.15
C TRP A 468 35.62 -3.50 6.02
N GLU A 469 36.66 -3.62 6.84
CA GLU A 469 37.84 -2.73 6.83
C GLU A 469 38.62 -2.81 5.52
N LYS A 470 38.62 -3.98 4.90
CA LYS A 470 39.31 -4.24 3.63
C LYS A 470 38.58 -3.73 2.39
N ILE A 471 37.38 -3.18 2.56
CA ILE A 471 36.55 -2.76 1.43
C ILE A 471 36.59 -1.22 1.31
N PRO A 472 36.98 -0.66 0.18
CA PRO A 472 36.96 0.81 -0.02
C PRO A 472 35.54 1.38 0.03
N VAL A 473 35.40 2.58 0.61
CA VAL A 473 34.13 3.34 0.53
C VAL A 473 33.78 3.59 -0.94
N GLY A 474 32.49 3.47 -1.28
CA GLY A 474 32.01 3.59 -2.65
C GLY A 474 32.10 2.32 -3.50
N ALA A 475 32.82 1.28 -3.04
CA ALA A 475 32.89 0.00 -3.75
C ALA A 475 31.49 -0.58 -3.98
N LYS A 476 31.23 -1.07 -5.18
CA LYS A 476 30.03 -1.83 -5.50
C LYS A 476 30.15 -3.25 -4.95
N LEU A 477 29.17 -3.67 -4.21
CA LEU A 477 29.13 -4.96 -3.53
C LEU A 477 27.87 -5.75 -3.91
N ARG A 478 28.02 -7.07 -3.92
CA ARG A 478 26.91 -8.03 -4.03
C ARG A 478 26.92 -8.93 -2.80
N LEU A 479 25.80 -9.03 -2.12
CA LEU A 479 25.57 -10.01 -1.08
C LEU A 479 24.60 -11.07 -1.62
N THR A 480 25.00 -12.34 -1.51
CA THR A 480 24.18 -13.48 -1.88
C THR A 480 23.97 -14.35 -0.66
N ALA A 481 22.72 -14.66 -0.32
CA ALA A 481 22.36 -15.55 0.77
C ALA A 481 21.52 -16.72 0.26
N ASP A 482 21.98 -17.94 0.51
CA ASP A 482 21.24 -19.17 0.26
C ASP A 482 20.79 -19.77 1.60
N LEU A 483 19.49 -19.92 1.77
CA LEU A 483 18.85 -20.37 3.01
C LEU A 483 17.87 -21.52 2.71
N LEU A 484 17.79 -22.46 3.63
CA LEU A 484 16.72 -23.45 3.67
C LEU A 484 15.83 -23.16 4.89
N LEU A 485 14.58 -22.82 4.65
CA LEU A 485 13.58 -22.60 5.69
C LEU A 485 12.82 -23.90 5.94
N GLU A 486 12.91 -24.44 7.14
CA GLU A 486 12.21 -25.68 7.52
C GLU A 486 10.88 -25.40 8.21
N GLN A 487 10.78 -24.27 8.91
CA GLN A 487 9.59 -23.88 9.64
C GLN A 487 9.47 -22.36 9.73
N GLY A 488 8.24 -21.87 9.69
CA GLY A 488 7.93 -20.45 9.80
C GLY A 488 7.87 -19.75 8.45
N ASP A 489 7.75 -18.44 8.48
CA ASP A 489 7.62 -17.58 7.29
C ASP A 489 8.56 -16.38 7.42
N VAL A 490 9.43 -16.20 6.45
CA VAL A 490 10.30 -15.03 6.35
C VAL A 490 9.56 -13.94 5.58
N ARG A 491 9.06 -12.91 6.26
CA ARG A 491 8.34 -11.81 5.61
C ARG A 491 9.23 -10.91 4.77
N GLY A 492 10.53 -10.93 5.00
CA GLY A 492 11.49 -10.19 4.22
C GLY A 492 12.88 -10.21 4.82
N VAL A 493 13.85 -9.85 4.00
CA VAL A 493 15.23 -9.67 4.40
C VAL A 493 15.56 -8.20 4.28
N ASN A 494 16.02 -7.62 5.38
CA ASN A 494 16.58 -6.28 5.37
C ASN A 494 18.08 -6.36 5.60
N PHE A 495 18.80 -5.70 4.74
CA PHE A 495 20.19 -5.39 4.95
C PHE A 495 20.28 -4.08 5.71
N MET A 496 20.79 -4.12 6.93
CA MET A 496 20.85 -2.96 7.82
C MET A 496 22.27 -2.44 7.89
N LEU A 497 22.39 -1.14 7.69
CA LEU A 497 23.58 -0.38 8.06
C LEU A 497 23.35 0.24 9.43
N GLN A 498 24.25 0.04 10.34
CA GLN A 498 24.32 0.85 11.54
C GLN A 498 25.04 2.15 11.19
N SER A 499 24.28 3.18 10.85
CA SER A 499 24.84 4.47 10.43
C SER A 499 25.35 5.33 11.60
N MET A 500 24.87 5.06 12.82
CA MET A 500 25.29 5.71 14.08
C MET A 500 25.00 4.75 15.26
N PRO A 501 25.66 4.89 16.41
CA PRO A 501 25.32 4.15 17.61
C PRO A 501 23.80 4.25 17.90
N GLY A 502 23.12 3.12 17.92
CA GLY A 502 21.69 3.05 18.19
C GLY A 502 20.73 3.30 17.02
N LYS A 503 21.20 3.76 15.85
CA LYS A 503 20.35 3.98 14.66
C LYS A 503 20.74 3.06 13.52
N LYS A 504 19.86 2.08 13.25
CA LYS A 504 20.00 1.17 12.09
C LYS A 504 19.11 1.66 10.95
N ARG A 505 19.68 1.80 9.75
CA ARG A 505 18.90 2.13 8.53
C ARG A 505 18.98 0.97 7.54
N PRO A 506 17.83 0.50 7.00
CA PRO A 506 17.85 -0.47 5.93
C PRO A 506 18.40 0.19 4.65
N PHE A 507 19.31 -0.48 3.96
CA PHE A 507 19.82 -0.06 2.66
C PHE A 507 19.41 -0.99 1.52
N GLY A 508 18.79 -2.11 1.84
CA GLY A 508 18.17 -3.03 0.91
C GLY A 508 17.11 -3.85 1.62
N SER A 509 15.98 -4.02 1.00
CA SER A 509 14.90 -4.90 1.48
C SER A 509 14.47 -5.81 0.34
N VAL A 510 14.38 -7.10 0.63
CA VAL A 510 13.77 -8.07 -0.28
C VAL A 510 12.60 -8.70 0.46
N LEU A 511 11.40 -8.55 -0.07
CA LEU A 511 10.22 -9.23 0.46
C LEU A 511 10.27 -10.70 0.08
N THR A 512 9.92 -11.57 1.03
CA THR A 512 9.85 -13.00 0.80
C THR A 512 8.39 -13.40 0.62
N PRO A 513 8.03 -13.98 -0.50
CA PRO A 513 6.71 -14.56 -0.68
C PRO A 513 6.49 -15.75 0.27
N LYS A 514 5.27 -15.93 0.73
CA LYS A 514 4.88 -17.08 1.56
C LYS A 514 5.11 -18.40 0.81
N GLY A 515 5.47 -19.44 1.56
CA GLY A 515 5.49 -20.81 1.08
C GLY A 515 6.75 -21.24 0.32
N LEU A 516 7.82 -20.44 0.32
CA LEU A 516 9.12 -20.88 -0.17
C LEU A 516 9.98 -21.44 0.96
N SER A 517 10.54 -22.62 0.76
CA SER A 517 11.50 -23.24 1.67
C SER A 517 12.95 -23.07 1.20
N ASP A 518 13.19 -23.07 -0.10
CA ASP A 518 14.52 -22.80 -0.68
C ASP A 518 14.58 -21.32 -1.10
N LEU A 519 15.49 -20.56 -0.49
CA LEU A 519 15.52 -19.11 -0.61
C LEU A 519 16.90 -18.65 -1.07
N ARG A 520 16.95 -17.93 -2.19
CA ARG A 520 18.14 -17.18 -2.61
C ARG A 520 17.82 -15.69 -2.62
N TYR A 521 18.59 -14.93 -1.87
CA TYR A 521 18.54 -13.49 -1.84
C TYR A 521 19.80 -12.90 -2.45
N VAL A 522 19.64 -11.89 -3.29
CA VAL A 522 20.75 -11.14 -3.88
C VAL A 522 20.48 -9.65 -3.69
N VAL A 523 21.42 -8.95 -3.06
CA VAL A 523 21.37 -7.50 -2.91
C VAL A 523 22.68 -6.88 -3.39
N GLU A 524 22.55 -5.91 -4.27
CA GLU A 524 23.67 -5.11 -4.76
C GLU A 524 23.60 -3.71 -4.17
N PHE A 525 24.71 -3.21 -3.65
CA PHE A 525 24.79 -1.92 -2.98
C PHE A 525 26.18 -1.31 -3.07
N ARG A 526 26.27 -0.02 -2.73
CA ARG A 526 27.59 0.64 -2.56
C ARG A 526 27.94 0.72 -1.08
N ARG A 527 29.21 0.43 -0.75
CA ARG A 527 29.71 0.65 0.59
C ARG A 527 29.62 2.14 0.94
N GLN A 528 28.90 2.44 2.02
CA GLN A 528 28.83 3.80 2.57
C GLN A 528 29.93 4.04 3.60
N ALA A 529 30.26 5.32 3.86
CA ALA A 529 31.22 5.73 4.89
C ALA A 529 30.61 5.60 6.30
N ALA A 530 30.38 4.37 6.78
CA ALA A 530 29.84 4.11 8.11
C ALA A 530 30.93 3.48 8.99
N LYS A 531 31.04 3.94 10.24
CA LYS A 531 32.01 3.43 11.24
C LYS A 531 31.59 2.13 11.94
N ALA A 532 30.43 1.60 11.65
CA ALA A 532 29.86 0.47 12.39
C ALA A 532 29.73 -0.79 11.53
N PRO A 533 29.72 -1.99 12.13
CA PRO A 533 29.58 -3.24 11.39
C PRO A 533 28.24 -3.28 10.66
N TYR A 534 28.27 -3.80 9.45
CA TYR A 534 27.10 -4.10 8.67
C TYR A 534 26.46 -5.37 9.20
N THR A 535 25.16 -5.37 9.36
CA THR A 535 24.42 -6.55 9.81
C THR A 535 23.37 -6.95 8.79
N PHE A 536 23.10 -8.23 8.77
CA PHE A 536 22.05 -8.85 7.97
C PHE A 536 20.88 -9.18 8.90
N VAL A 537 19.69 -8.68 8.59
CA VAL A 537 18.51 -8.89 9.42
C VAL A 537 17.43 -9.60 8.64
N LEU A 538 17.02 -10.76 9.10
CA LEU A 538 15.83 -11.46 8.64
C LEU A 538 14.63 -10.92 9.42
N ARG A 539 13.67 -10.31 8.74
CA ARG A 539 12.40 -9.89 9.32
C ARG A 539 11.38 -11.02 9.31
N GLN A 540 10.72 -11.19 10.43
CA GLN A 540 9.84 -12.30 10.66
C GLN A 540 8.52 -11.93 11.35
N GLY A 541 7.46 -12.77 11.08
CA GLY A 541 6.21 -12.78 11.84
C GLY A 541 6.19 -13.76 13.01
N ASP A 542 6.71 -14.97 12.81
CA ASP A 542 6.63 -16.09 13.75
C ASP A 542 7.98 -16.79 13.99
N ARG A 543 7.98 -17.86 14.77
CA ARG A 543 9.18 -18.66 15.06
C ARG A 543 9.70 -19.32 13.79
N MET A 544 10.95 -19.02 13.41
CA MET A 544 11.63 -19.63 12.25
C MET A 544 12.64 -20.69 12.66
N LYS A 545 12.72 -21.72 11.83
CA LYS A 545 13.84 -22.69 11.85
C LYS A 545 14.45 -22.77 10.46
N MET A 546 15.72 -22.46 10.35
CA MET A 546 16.42 -22.38 9.07
C MET A 546 17.84 -22.93 9.12
N LEU A 547 18.33 -23.27 7.96
CA LEU A 547 19.74 -23.60 7.71
C LEU A 547 20.32 -22.56 6.75
N PHE A 548 21.38 -21.86 7.17
CA PHE A 548 22.20 -21.11 6.24
C PHE A 548 23.08 -22.09 5.46
N ARG A 549 22.86 -22.14 4.15
CA ARG A 549 23.72 -22.89 3.24
C ARG A 549 24.96 -22.07 2.90
N LYS A 550 24.76 -20.80 2.58
CA LYS A 550 25.81 -19.90 2.13
C LYS A 550 25.41 -18.44 2.32
N LEU A 551 26.35 -17.64 2.77
CA LEU A 551 26.33 -16.19 2.64
C LEU A 551 27.65 -15.75 2.01
N ALA A 552 27.57 -15.01 0.91
CA ALA A 552 28.75 -14.58 0.16
C ALA A 552 28.70 -13.07 -0.05
N LEU A 553 29.83 -12.40 0.17
CA LEU A 553 30.03 -10.99 -0.10
C LEU A 553 31.08 -10.85 -1.21
N ASP A 554 30.68 -10.27 -2.31
CA ASP A 554 31.50 -10.07 -3.49
C ASP A 554 31.69 -8.60 -3.79
N ARG A 555 32.88 -8.24 -4.29
CA ARG A 555 33.14 -6.94 -4.90
C ARG A 555 32.88 -7.04 -6.40
N MET A 556 32.02 -6.15 -6.88
CA MET A 556 31.70 -6.04 -8.30
C MET A 556 32.73 -5.15 -8.99
N SER A 557 33.14 -5.54 -10.17
CA SER A 557 34.05 -4.79 -11.03
C SER A 557 33.40 -3.53 -11.59
#